data_4ba8eafa2f1a741c8b68ecb79be4d452
#
_entry.id   4ba8eafa2f1a741c8b68ecb79be4d452
#
_cell.length_a   1.000
_cell.length_b   1.000
_cell.length_c   1.000
_cell.angle_alpha   90.00
_cell.angle_beta   90.00
_cell.angle_gamma   90.00
#
_symmetry.space_group_name_H-M   'P 1'
#
loop_
_entity.id
_entity.type
_entity.pdbx_description
1 polymer ?
#
loop_
_entity_poly.entity_id
_entity_poly.type
_entity_poly.pdbx_seq_one_letter_code
_entity_poly.pdbx_strand_id
1 'polypeptide(L)'
;DAIPTLSPNARFLRYYQQGNVHIYDIAQARSFNLSEQYAVPFADEDHDYPSSAPGYGFGPWLDDGSGFISYDKYDVWQFNTTSHSGFMLSNGEGRKQGIEYRVKGLIKDKQPATVKADQTLLLRGYSHRTKADDFYEVKVGVAGVKKLTDSQSKLTVLARAKQSDEILYSKQRFDLYPDVYAATLQDVNNAKPLTSLDKQRQAFSWGKSELVQWTDADGNIADGV
;
A
#
# COMPACT_ATOMS: atom_id res chain seq x y z
N ASP A 1 -4.01 -12.03 13.56
CA ASP A 1 -4.26 -10.74 14.21
C ASP A 1 -3.00 -9.89 14.11
N ALA A 2 -3.13 -8.64 13.64
CA ALA A 2 -1.99 -7.72 13.60
C ALA A 2 -1.57 -7.38 15.04
N ILE A 3 -0.26 -7.41 15.30
CA ILE A 3 0.29 -7.04 16.62
C ILE A 3 -0.13 -5.60 16.95
N PRO A 4 -0.74 -5.35 18.13
CA PRO A 4 -1.06 -3.99 18.54
C PRO A 4 0.16 -3.09 18.55
N THR A 5 0.04 -1.87 18.04
CA THR A 5 1.15 -0.91 17.99
C THR A 5 0.81 0.36 18.74
N LEU A 6 1.78 0.82 19.55
CA LEU A 6 1.68 2.03 20.36
C LEU A 6 1.86 3.28 19.47
N SER A 7 1.07 4.33 19.73
CA SER A 7 1.24 5.63 19.08
C SER A 7 2.55 6.31 19.53
N PRO A 8 3.13 7.24 18.72
CA PRO A 8 4.38 7.94 19.06
C PRO A 8 4.32 8.71 20.38
N ASN A 9 3.14 9.23 20.75
CA ASN A 9 2.90 9.93 22.01
C ASN A 9 2.54 9.01 23.19
N ALA A 10 2.65 7.67 23.00
CA ALA A 10 2.38 6.62 23.98
C ALA A 10 0.96 6.65 24.60
N ARG A 11 0.00 7.33 23.97
CA ARG A 11 -1.37 7.48 24.48
C ARG A 11 -2.31 6.40 23.95
N PHE A 12 -2.11 5.91 22.73
CA PHE A 12 -3.03 5.03 22.05
C PHE A 12 -2.38 3.73 21.59
N LEU A 13 -3.16 2.62 21.65
CA LEU A 13 -2.83 1.37 20.96
C LEU A 13 -3.82 1.18 19.83
N ARG A 14 -3.34 0.99 18.59
CA ARG A 14 -4.18 0.56 17.47
C ARG A 14 -4.07 -0.95 17.31
N TYR A 15 -5.17 -1.59 16.97
CA TYR A 15 -5.25 -3.02 16.75
C TYR A 15 -6.40 -3.36 15.82
N TYR A 16 -6.41 -4.61 15.35
CA TYR A 16 -7.46 -5.17 14.53
C TYR A 16 -8.20 -6.24 15.33
N GLN A 17 -9.54 -6.20 15.34
CA GLN A 17 -10.36 -7.18 16.06
C GLN A 17 -11.73 -7.31 15.37
N GLN A 18 -12.19 -8.57 15.20
CA GLN A 18 -13.53 -8.90 14.69
C GLN A 18 -13.90 -8.16 13.40
N GLY A 19 -12.98 -8.11 12.44
CA GLY A 19 -13.20 -7.47 11.16
C GLY A 19 -13.05 -5.96 11.15
N ASN A 20 -12.65 -5.33 12.27
CA ASN A 20 -12.63 -3.89 12.44
C ASN A 20 -11.30 -3.35 12.93
N VAL A 21 -11.05 -2.08 12.59
CA VAL A 21 -9.94 -1.26 13.10
C VAL A 21 -10.34 -0.63 14.41
N HIS A 22 -9.55 -0.85 15.44
CA HIS A 22 -9.79 -0.36 16.79
C HIS A 22 -8.63 0.50 17.29
N ILE A 23 -8.97 1.36 18.26
CA ILE A 23 -8.01 2.11 19.05
C ILE A 23 -8.35 1.95 20.55
N TYR A 24 -7.34 1.78 21.40
CA TYR A 24 -7.46 1.82 22.84
C TYR A 24 -6.81 3.08 23.37
N ASP A 25 -7.58 3.96 24.03
CA ASP A 25 -7.05 5.13 24.76
C ASP A 25 -6.58 4.69 26.14
N ILE A 26 -5.28 4.73 26.36
CA ILE A 26 -4.63 4.27 27.61
C ILE A 26 -5.05 5.13 28.79
N ALA A 27 -5.19 6.46 28.58
CA ALA A 27 -5.56 7.38 29.66
C ALA A 27 -7.02 7.22 30.11
N GLN A 28 -7.90 6.85 29.17
CA GLN A 28 -9.32 6.62 29.46
C GLN A 28 -9.63 5.15 29.79
N ALA A 29 -8.65 4.25 29.62
CA ALA A 29 -8.83 2.79 29.73
C ALA A 29 -10.02 2.28 28.88
N ARG A 30 -10.18 2.79 27.65
CA ARG A 30 -11.34 2.54 26.80
C ARG A 30 -10.96 2.25 25.36
N SER A 31 -11.63 1.27 24.75
CA SER A 31 -11.54 0.95 23.33
C SER A 31 -12.63 1.65 22.52
N PHE A 32 -12.28 2.00 21.27
CA PHE A 32 -13.19 2.56 20.29
C PHE A 32 -13.05 1.78 18.98
N ASN A 33 -14.17 1.41 18.36
CA ASN A 33 -14.21 0.88 17.02
C ASN A 33 -14.23 2.05 16.05
N LEU A 34 -13.24 2.13 15.17
CA LEU A 34 -13.08 3.24 14.23
C LEU A 34 -13.70 2.95 12.87
N SER A 35 -13.94 1.69 12.53
CA SER A 35 -14.33 1.31 11.17
C SER A 35 -15.76 0.79 11.02
N GLU A 36 -16.48 0.47 12.09
CA GLU A 36 -17.84 -0.12 12.01
C GLU A 36 -18.87 0.77 11.29
N GLN A 37 -18.64 2.07 11.27
CA GLN A 37 -19.52 3.04 10.62
C GLN A 37 -19.38 3.09 9.09
N TYR A 38 -18.37 2.41 8.52
CA TYR A 38 -18.12 2.42 7.07
C TYR A 38 -18.60 1.13 6.44
N ALA A 39 -19.24 1.23 5.27
CA ALA A 39 -19.78 0.10 4.53
C ALA A 39 -18.70 -0.70 3.76
N VAL A 40 -17.41 -0.52 4.11
CA VAL A 40 -16.27 -1.19 3.48
C VAL A 40 -15.68 -2.19 4.45
N PRO A 41 -15.47 -3.47 4.04
CA PRO A 41 -14.81 -4.46 4.87
C PRO A 41 -13.34 -4.10 5.12
N PHE A 42 -12.89 -4.16 6.37
CA PHE A 42 -11.49 -4.09 6.74
C PHE A 42 -10.87 -5.48 6.98
N ALA A 43 -11.73 -6.51 6.99
CA ALA A 43 -11.33 -7.91 6.98
C ALA A 43 -10.90 -8.35 5.58
N ASP A 44 -9.95 -9.27 5.50
CA ASP A 44 -9.50 -9.84 4.24
C ASP A 44 -10.67 -10.52 3.51
N GLU A 45 -11.05 -9.93 2.37
CA GLU A 45 -12.18 -10.36 1.55
C GLU A 45 -11.89 -11.66 0.77
N ASP A 46 -10.62 -12.05 0.64
CA ASP A 46 -10.18 -13.24 -0.08
C ASP A 46 -9.79 -14.39 0.90
N HIS A 47 -10.07 -14.22 2.19
CA HIS A 47 -9.70 -15.19 3.21
C HIS A 47 -10.49 -16.49 3.08
N ASP A 48 -9.80 -17.60 2.84
CA ASP A 48 -10.37 -18.92 2.58
C ASP A 48 -9.97 -20.00 3.62
N TYR A 49 -9.32 -19.60 4.71
CA TYR A 49 -8.94 -20.51 5.80
C TYR A 49 -10.02 -20.61 6.88
N PRO A 50 -10.13 -21.75 7.60
CA PRO A 50 -11.10 -21.93 8.68
C PRO A 50 -10.68 -21.18 9.97
N SER A 51 -10.41 -19.88 9.85
CA SER A 51 -10.05 -18.97 10.93
C SER A 51 -10.68 -17.60 10.68
N SER A 52 -10.65 -16.71 11.68
CA SER A 52 -11.12 -15.34 11.49
C SER A 52 -10.25 -14.61 10.46
N ALA A 53 -10.87 -13.93 9.51
CA ALA A 53 -10.17 -13.16 8.50
C ALA A 53 -9.30 -12.07 9.16
N PRO A 54 -8.01 -11.97 8.82
CA PRO A 54 -7.14 -10.90 9.29
C PRO A 54 -7.54 -9.55 8.67
N GLY A 55 -7.01 -8.45 9.19
CA GLY A 55 -7.08 -7.15 8.54
C GLY A 55 -5.96 -6.97 7.51
N TYR A 56 -6.13 -6.01 6.61
CA TYR A 56 -5.13 -5.65 5.58
C TYR A 56 -3.91 -4.89 6.15
N GLY A 57 -3.86 -4.72 7.48
CA GLY A 57 -2.73 -4.16 8.19
C GLY A 57 -2.78 -2.64 8.35
N PHE A 58 -1.68 -2.14 8.91
CA PHE A 58 -1.52 -0.73 9.24
C PHE A 58 -0.34 -0.12 8.49
N GLY A 59 -0.53 1.12 8.05
CA GLY A 59 0.52 2.00 7.58
C GLY A 59 1.19 2.76 8.75
N PRO A 60 1.85 3.91 8.47
CA PRO A 60 2.50 4.70 9.51
C PRO A 60 1.50 5.38 10.45
N TRP A 61 1.98 5.73 11.66
CA TRP A 61 1.36 6.71 12.52
C TRP A 61 1.64 8.13 12.02
N LEU A 62 0.79 9.10 12.35
CA LEU A 62 1.19 10.50 12.35
C LEU A 62 2.16 10.74 13.50
N ASP A 63 3.18 11.57 13.29
CA ASP A 63 4.29 11.75 14.23
C ASP A 63 3.88 12.36 15.59
N ASP A 64 2.79 13.11 15.62
CA ASP A 64 2.15 13.65 16.82
C ASP A 64 1.18 12.67 17.51
N GLY A 65 0.91 11.51 16.92
CA GLY A 65 -0.04 10.52 17.41
C GLY A 65 -1.52 10.88 17.23
N SER A 66 -1.83 11.95 16.48
CA SER A 66 -3.21 12.39 16.21
C SER A 66 -3.98 11.47 15.26
N GLY A 67 -3.29 10.58 14.56
CA GLY A 67 -3.90 9.65 13.61
C GLY A 67 -2.92 8.62 13.08
N PHE A 68 -3.43 7.77 12.21
CA PHE A 68 -2.64 6.73 11.54
C PHE A 68 -3.26 6.31 10.20
N ILE A 69 -2.45 5.66 9.39
CA ILE A 69 -2.87 5.06 8.13
C ILE A 69 -3.27 3.60 8.34
N SER A 70 -4.34 3.17 7.68
CA SER A 70 -4.80 1.80 7.60
C SER A 70 -5.25 1.48 6.18
N TYR A 71 -5.65 0.23 5.94
CA TYR A 71 -6.03 -0.25 4.61
C TYR A 71 -7.31 -1.08 4.69
N ASP A 72 -8.19 -0.92 3.69
CA ASP A 72 -9.05 -2.01 3.23
C ASP A 72 -8.36 -2.79 2.10
N LYS A 73 -9.08 -3.65 1.39
CA LYS A 73 -8.52 -4.42 0.27
C LYS A 73 -7.82 -3.53 -0.75
N TYR A 74 -8.43 -2.42 -1.13
CA TYR A 74 -7.98 -1.56 -2.22
C TYR A 74 -7.47 -0.21 -1.76
N ASP A 75 -8.17 0.42 -0.82
CA ASP A 75 -8.00 1.82 -0.51
C ASP A 75 -7.13 2.10 0.72
N VAL A 76 -6.56 3.29 0.76
CA VAL A 76 -5.80 3.82 1.89
C VAL A 76 -6.70 4.72 2.71
N TRP A 77 -6.72 4.49 4.01
CA TRP A 77 -7.51 5.21 4.99
C TRP A 77 -6.63 5.99 5.95
N GLN A 78 -7.10 7.16 6.37
CA GLN A 78 -6.54 7.89 7.51
C GLN A 78 -7.58 7.92 8.62
N PHE A 79 -7.22 7.42 9.80
CA PHE A 79 -8.03 7.50 11.02
C PHE A 79 -7.48 8.56 11.96
N ASN A 80 -8.39 9.27 12.64
CA ASN A 80 -8.07 10.25 13.67
C ASN A 80 -8.34 9.67 15.06
N THR A 81 -7.37 9.81 15.98
CA THR A 81 -7.42 9.21 17.32
C THR A 81 -8.31 9.97 18.28
N THR A 82 -8.65 11.22 18.01
CA THR A 82 -9.46 12.06 18.89
C THR A 82 -10.92 12.09 18.47
N SER A 83 -11.19 12.26 17.18
CA SER A 83 -12.57 12.27 16.66
C SER A 83 -13.14 10.86 16.44
N HIS A 84 -12.30 9.82 16.54
CA HIS A 84 -12.65 8.42 16.29
C HIS A 84 -13.29 8.19 14.91
N SER A 85 -12.89 8.97 13.92
CA SER A 85 -13.38 8.91 12.55
C SER A 85 -12.23 8.72 11.56
N GLY A 86 -12.55 8.31 10.37
CA GLY A 86 -11.59 8.16 9.28
C GLY A 86 -12.18 8.62 7.95
N PHE A 87 -11.32 8.72 6.96
CA PHE A 87 -11.71 8.95 5.59
C PHE A 87 -10.73 8.27 4.63
N MET A 88 -11.18 7.99 3.41
CA MET A 88 -10.34 7.41 2.38
C MET A 88 -9.39 8.47 1.80
N LEU A 89 -8.09 8.33 2.08
CA LEU A 89 -7.07 9.15 1.41
C LEU A 89 -7.07 8.92 -0.10
N SER A 90 -7.33 7.70 -0.55
CA SER A 90 -7.41 7.35 -1.97
C SER A 90 -8.76 7.70 -2.62
N ASN A 91 -9.70 8.27 -1.87
CA ASN A 91 -11.01 8.72 -2.37
C ASN A 91 -11.84 7.60 -3.05
N GLY A 92 -11.65 6.34 -2.65
CA GLY A 92 -12.35 5.18 -3.22
C GLY A 92 -11.88 4.77 -4.64
N GLU A 93 -10.84 5.41 -5.16
CA GLU A 93 -10.34 5.09 -6.50
C GLU A 93 -9.73 3.69 -6.58
N GLY A 94 -9.22 3.15 -5.47
CA GLY A 94 -8.68 1.80 -5.39
C GLY A 94 -9.74 0.75 -5.73
N ARG A 95 -10.84 0.75 -4.99
CA ARG A 95 -11.95 -0.20 -5.20
C ARG A 95 -12.63 -0.01 -6.55
N LYS A 96 -12.81 1.23 -6.97
CA LYS A 96 -13.44 1.57 -8.26
C LYS A 96 -12.64 1.04 -9.46
N GLN A 97 -11.30 1.07 -9.38
CA GLN A 97 -10.41 0.68 -10.49
C GLN A 97 -9.80 -0.71 -10.32
N GLY A 98 -10.04 -1.41 -9.20
CA GLY A 98 -9.41 -2.67 -8.85
C GLY A 98 -7.90 -2.53 -8.62
N ILE A 99 -7.48 -1.46 -7.92
CA ILE A 99 -6.09 -1.16 -7.61
C ILE A 99 -5.87 -1.21 -6.10
N GLU A 100 -5.00 -2.09 -5.64
CA GLU A 100 -4.59 -2.15 -4.25
C GLU A 100 -3.49 -1.13 -3.95
N TYR A 101 -3.80 -0.10 -3.16
CA TYR A 101 -2.83 0.89 -2.73
C TYR A 101 -2.18 0.52 -1.40
N ARG A 102 -0.85 0.59 -1.33
CA ARG A 102 -0.08 0.36 -0.10
C ARG A 102 1.08 1.37 -0.01
N VAL A 103 1.23 2.01 1.15
CA VAL A 103 2.34 2.94 1.41
C VAL A 103 3.67 2.21 1.30
N LYS A 104 4.62 2.80 0.59
CA LYS A 104 5.99 2.31 0.40
C LYS A 104 7.02 3.40 0.67
N GLY A 105 8.29 3.01 0.73
CA GLY A 105 9.39 3.96 0.88
C GLY A 105 9.38 4.72 2.22
N LEU A 106 8.87 4.09 3.29
CA LEU A 106 9.02 4.65 4.63
C LEU A 106 10.46 4.49 5.12
N ILE A 107 10.96 5.50 5.81
CA ILE A 107 12.27 5.44 6.44
C ILE A 107 12.16 4.51 7.66
N LYS A 108 12.93 3.42 7.68
CA LYS A 108 12.80 2.33 8.67
C LYS A 108 13.58 2.56 9.97
N ASP A 109 14.15 3.72 10.19
CA ASP A 109 14.93 4.02 11.39
C ASP A 109 14.08 4.35 12.63
N LYS A 110 12.77 4.45 12.47
CA LYS A 110 11.80 4.61 13.56
C LYS A 110 10.84 3.43 13.63
N GLN A 111 10.58 2.98 14.84
CA GLN A 111 9.58 1.97 15.15
C GLN A 111 8.66 2.49 16.28
N PRO A 112 7.36 2.67 16.03
CA PRO A 112 6.67 2.50 14.74
C PRO A 112 7.07 3.56 13.71
N ALA A 113 6.91 3.25 12.42
CA ALA A 113 7.11 4.23 11.36
C ALA A 113 6.12 5.39 11.49
N THR A 114 6.62 6.61 11.32
CA THR A 114 5.82 7.84 11.44
C THR A 114 5.93 8.71 10.21
N VAL A 115 4.90 9.53 9.99
CA VAL A 115 4.83 10.52 8.92
C VAL A 115 4.22 11.82 9.46
N LYS A 116 4.51 12.94 8.82
CA LYS A 116 3.93 14.25 9.19
C LYS A 116 2.52 14.39 8.64
N ALA A 117 1.73 15.25 9.28
CA ALA A 117 0.32 15.49 8.95
C ALA A 117 0.07 16.07 7.54
N ASP A 118 1.07 16.60 6.87
CA ASP A 118 0.97 17.17 5.52
C ASP A 118 1.92 16.50 4.51
N GLN A 119 2.54 15.40 4.91
CA GLN A 119 3.54 14.70 4.10
C GLN A 119 2.90 14.04 2.88
N THR A 120 3.59 14.13 1.74
CA THR A 120 3.28 13.31 0.56
C THR A 120 3.87 11.92 0.73
N LEU A 121 3.03 10.89 0.57
CA LEU A 121 3.40 9.49 0.68
C LEU A 121 3.51 8.87 -0.70
N LEU A 122 4.49 8.01 -0.88
CA LEU A 122 4.60 7.13 -2.03
C LEU A 122 3.70 5.90 -1.79
N LEU A 123 2.84 5.61 -2.77
CA LEU A 123 2.06 4.38 -2.81
C LEU A 123 2.58 3.47 -3.94
N ARG A 124 2.56 2.17 -3.70
CA ARG A 124 2.49 1.18 -4.75
C ARG A 124 1.01 0.86 -4.97
N GLY A 125 0.53 0.96 -6.21
CA GLY A 125 -0.78 0.48 -6.63
C GLY A 125 -0.61 -0.78 -7.47
N TYR A 126 -1.15 -1.92 -7.03
CA TYR A 126 -1.22 -3.16 -7.80
C TYR A 126 -2.56 -3.27 -8.49
N SER A 127 -2.57 -3.38 -9.80
CA SER A 127 -3.78 -3.53 -10.60
C SER A 127 -4.19 -5.00 -10.73
N HIS A 128 -5.37 -5.36 -10.23
CA HIS A 128 -5.93 -6.69 -10.42
C HIS A 128 -6.23 -7.00 -11.89
N ARG A 129 -6.47 -5.96 -12.71
CA ARG A 129 -6.76 -6.11 -14.14
C ARG A 129 -5.52 -6.38 -14.98
N THR A 130 -4.42 -5.66 -14.73
CA THR A 130 -3.20 -5.76 -15.55
C THR A 130 -2.12 -6.61 -14.91
N LYS A 131 -2.29 -6.98 -13.65
CA LYS A 131 -1.32 -7.70 -12.79
C LYS A 131 0.03 -6.95 -12.67
N ALA A 132 0.01 -5.65 -12.89
CA ALA A 132 1.18 -4.78 -12.84
C ALA A 132 1.10 -3.77 -11.69
N ASP A 133 2.26 -3.28 -11.27
CA ASP A 133 2.38 -2.21 -10.29
C ASP A 133 2.61 -0.87 -10.97
N ASP A 134 2.10 0.18 -10.32
CA ASP A 134 2.48 1.56 -10.59
C ASP A 134 2.77 2.29 -9.28
N PHE A 135 3.54 3.37 -9.38
CA PHE A 135 3.69 4.32 -8.29
C PHE A 135 2.62 5.40 -8.36
N TYR A 136 2.17 5.79 -7.18
CA TYR A 136 1.21 6.86 -6.95
C TYR A 136 1.69 7.72 -5.79
N GLU A 137 1.17 8.93 -5.69
CA GLU A 137 1.34 9.77 -4.52
C GLU A 137 -0.02 10.13 -3.90
N VAL A 138 -0.03 10.30 -2.59
CA VAL A 138 -1.15 10.80 -1.81
C VAL A 138 -0.63 11.75 -0.73
N LYS A 139 -1.35 12.83 -0.48
CA LYS A 139 -1.02 13.75 0.61
C LYS A 139 -1.80 13.39 1.86
N VAL A 140 -1.11 13.21 3.00
CA VAL A 140 -1.76 13.02 4.30
C VAL A 140 -2.71 14.17 4.57
N GLY A 141 -3.92 13.88 5.05
CA GLY A 141 -4.96 14.86 5.31
C GLY A 141 -5.78 15.32 4.09
N VAL A 142 -5.42 14.90 2.87
CA VAL A 142 -6.09 15.34 1.63
C VAL A 142 -6.50 14.11 0.82
N ALA A 143 -7.80 14.00 0.52
CA ALA A 143 -8.30 12.90 -0.31
C ALA A 143 -7.90 13.07 -1.78
N GLY A 144 -7.49 11.98 -2.41
CA GLY A 144 -7.13 11.89 -3.82
C GLY A 144 -5.74 11.31 -4.01
N VAL A 145 -5.60 10.48 -5.05
CA VAL A 145 -4.32 9.89 -5.47
C VAL A 145 -3.93 10.43 -6.83
N LYS A 146 -2.63 10.57 -7.03
CA LYS A 146 -2.06 10.93 -8.34
C LYS A 146 -1.15 9.83 -8.83
N LYS A 147 -1.41 9.32 -10.03
CA LYS A 147 -0.55 8.33 -10.70
C LYS A 147 0.77 8.96 -11.10
N LEU A 148 1.88 8.27 -10.82
CA LEU A 148 3.23 8.72 -11.13
C LEU A 148 3.88 7.93 -12.26
N THR A 149 3.51 6.66 -12.48
CA THR A 149 4.12 5.80 -13.50
C THR A 149 3.09 5.05 -14.32
N ASP A 150 3.50 4.52 -15.47
CA ASP A 150 2.77 3.53 -16.25
C ASP A 150 3.75 2.39 -16.61
N SER A 151 4.00 1.51 -15.63
CA SER A 151 5.20 0.67 -15.66
C SER A 151 5.01 -0.67 -16.40
N GLN A 152 3.80 -1.17 -16.48
CA GLN A 152 3.48 -2.52 -16.99
C GLN A 152 4.36 -3.63 -16.37
N SER A 153 4.83 -3.44 -15.14
CA SER A 153 5.85 -4.26 -14.49
C SER A 153 5.60 -4.37 -12.99
N LYS A 154 6.26 -5.31 -12.34
CA LYS A 154 6.38 -5.31 -10.89
C LYS A 154 7.39 -4.28 -10.44
N LEU A 155 7.01 -3.44 -9.48
CA LEU A 155 7.85 -2.41 -8.88
C LEU A 155 8.09 -2.72 -7.40
N THR A 156 9.36 -2.70 -6.98
CA THR A 156 9.71 -2.92 -5.57
C THR A 156 10.60 -1.79 -5.08
N VAL A 157 10.13 -1.01 -4.12
CA VAL A 157 10.96 0.02 -3.47
C VAL A 157 11.98 -0.67 -2.57
N LEU A 158 13.26 -0.45 -2.84
CA LEU A 158 14.40 -1.02 -2.13
C LEU A 158 14.85 -0.12 -0.98
N ALA A 159 14.95 1.19 -1.24
CA ALA A 159 15.37 2.17 -0.27
C ALA A 159 14.80 3.55 -0.58
N ARG A 160 14.76 4.41 0.42
CA ARG A 160 14.50 5.84 0.31
C ARG A 160 15.59 6.61 1.05
N ALA A 161 16.05 7.71 0.46
CA ALA A 161 17.01 8.61 1.11
C ALA A 161 16.36 9.30 2.33
N LYS A 162 17.15 9.50 3.39
CA LYS A 162 16.65 10.13 4.62
C LYS A 162 16.49 11.64 4.50
N GLN A 163 17.26 12.28 3.65
CA GLN A 163 17.39 13.74 3.53
C GLN A 163 17.00 14.27 2.16
N SER A 164 16.48 13.42 1.27
CA SER A 164 16.01 13.81 -0.06
C SER A 164 14.82 12.95 -0.47
N ASP A 165 14.17 13.31 -1.59
CA ASP A 165 13.05 12.55 -2.16
C ASP A 165 13.50 11.41 -3.08
N GLU A 166 14.78 11.06 -3.03
CA GLU A 166 15.32 9.97 -3.84
C GLU A 166 14.91 8.61 -3.32
N ILE A 167 14.57 7.74 -4.27
CA ILE A 167 14.26 6.33 -4.04
C ILE A 167 15.13 5.44 -4.93
N LEU A 168 15.44 4.25 -4.41
CA LEU A 168 15.91 3.12 -5.20
C LEU A 168 14.77 2.12 -5.31
N TYR A 169 14.53 1.64 -6.52
CA TYR A 169 13.54 0.59 -6.75
C TYR A 169 13.99 -0.39 -7.83
N SER A 170 13.49 -1.60 -7.77
CA SER A 170 13.65 -2.56 -8.87
C SER A 170 12.40 -2.58 -9.73
N LYS A 171 12.61 -2.78 -11.04
CA LYS A 171 11.57 -3.00 -12.03
C LYS A 171 11.82 -4.34 -12.70
N GLN A 172 10.79 -5.19 -12.75
CA GLN A 172 10.92 -6.52 -13.34
C GLN A 172 9.61 -6.98 -13.98
N ARG A 173 9.74 -7.86 -14.95
CA ARG A 173 8.68 -8.60 -15.61
C ARG A 173 9.21 -9.98 -15.96
N PHE A 174 8.38 -10.93 -16.42
CA PHE A 174 8.86 -12.24 -16.87
C PHE A 174 9.96 -12.11 -17.95
N ASP A 175 9.78 -11.19 -18.89
CA ASP A 175 10.69 -10.91 -19.98
C ASP A 175 11.61 -9.69 -19.75
N LEU A 176 11.71 -9.21 -18.51
CA LEU A 176 12.58 -8.12 -18.08
C LEU A 176 13.25 -8.49 -16.77
N TYR A 177 14.55 -8.75 -16.80
CA TYR A 177 15.31 -9.07 -15.60
C TYR A 177 15.28 -7.90 -14.59
N PRO A 178 15.23 -8.17 -13.26
CA PRO A 178 15.13 -7.10 -12.28
C PRO A 178 16.36 -6.20 -12.30
N ASP A 179 16.19 -5.02 -12.87
CA ASP A 179 17.17 -3.94 -12.83
C ASP A 179 16.81 -2.90 -11.75
N VAL A 180 17.83 -2.27 -11.20
CA VAL A 180 17.71 -1.24 -10.16
C VAL A 180 17.75 0.14 -10.81
N TYR A 181 16.83 1.00 -10.34
CA TYR A 181 16.66 2.38 -10.79
C TYR A 181 16.77 3.34 -9.63
N ALA A 182 17.29 4.54 -9.89
CA ALA A 182 17.24 5.69 -8.99
C ALA A 182 16.37 6.80 -9.59
N ALA A 183 15.52 7.40 -8.78
CA ALA A 183 14.68 8.53 -9.17
C ALA A 183 14.33 9.39 -7.96
N THR A 184 13.92 10.64 -8.21
CA THR A 184 13.14 11.41 -7.24
C THR A 184 11.65 11.07 -7.39
N LEU A 185 10.85 11.30 -6.36
CA LEU A 185 9.39 11.06 -6.42
C LEU A 185 8.71 11.92 -7.49
N GLN A 186 9.20 13.16 -7.71
CA GLN A 186 8.65 14.07 -8.70
C GLN A 186 9.00 13.66 -10.14
N ASP A 187 10.08 12.91 -10.34
CA ASP A 187 10.60 12.57 -11.68
C ASP A 187 10.85 11.05 -11.83
N VAL A 188 9.97 10.24 -11.23
CA VAL A 188 10.11 8.78 -11.26
C VAL A 188 9.96 8.18 -12.68
N ASN A 189 9.32 8.90 -13.60
CA ASN A 189 9.21 8.47 -15.01
C ASN A 189 10.53 8.56 -15.76
N ASN A 190 11.43 9.45 -15.35
CA ASN A 190 12.76 9.63 -15.95
C ASN A 190 13.86 8.96 -15.11
N ALA A 191 13.51 7.87 -14.42
CA ALA A 191 14.42 7.14 -13.55
C ALA A 191 15.69 6.69 -14.28
N LYS A 192 16.83 6.83 -13.61
CA LYS A 192 18.12 6.39 -14.15
C LYS A 192 18.37 4.92 -13.79
N PRO A 193 18.62 4.05 -14.78
CA PRO A 193 19.05 2.69 -14.50
C PRO A 193 20.45 2.71 -13.87
N LEU A 194 20.60 1.98 -12.76
CA LEU A 194 21.90 1.79 -12.08
C LEU A 194 22.53 0.45 -12.43
N THR A 195 21.73 -0.50 -12.90
CA THR A 195 22.20 -1.82 -13.35
C THR A 195 21.71 -2.07 -14.77
N SER A 196 22.26 -3.10 -15.41
CA SER A 196 21.92 -3.52 -16.75
C SER A 196 22.01 -5.05 -16.83
N LEU A 197 21.30 -5.72 -15.92
CA LEU A 197 21.35 -7.19 -15.79
C LEU A 197 20.54 -7.89 -16.90
N ASP A 198 19.54 -7.22 -17.46
CA ASP A 198 18.74 -7.78 -18.55
C ASP A 198 19.57 -8.16 -19.79
N LYS A 199 20.74 -7.57 -19.97
CA LYS A 199 21.68 -7.98 -21.05
C LYS A 199 22.08 -9.45 -20.97
N GLN A 200 22.13 -10.04 -19.77
CA GLN A 200 22.48 -11.45 -19.58
C GLN A 200 21.43 -12.37 -20.19
N ARG A 201 20.15 -11.97 -20.17
CA ARG A 201 19.03 -12.72 -20.74
C ARG A 201 19.18 -12.91 -22.26
N GLN A 202 19.81 -11.96 -22.95
CA GLN A 202 19.98 -11.99 -24.41
C GLN A 202 20.79 -13.20 -24.90
N ALA A 203 21.55 -13.84 -24.01
CA ALA A 203 22.30 -15.07 -24.35
C ALA A 203 21.44 -16.35 -24.36
N PHE A 204 20.17 -16.25 -23.96
CA PHE A 204 19.27 -17.39 -23.80
C PHE A 204 18.04 -17.25 -24.72
N SER A 205 17.47 -18.38 -25.16
CA SER A 205 16.14 -18.40 -25.73
C SER A 205 15.10 -18.20 -24.63
N TRP A 206 14.61 -16.97 -24.50
CA TRP A 206 13.69 -16.59 -23.43
C TRP A 206 12.24 -16.58 -23.93
N GLY A 207 11.32 -17.06 -23.14
CA GLY A 207 9.90 -17.03 -23.42
C GLY A 207 9.26 -15.66 -23.11
N LYS A 208 7.95 -15.60 -23.25
CA LYS A 208 7.10 -14.48 -22.78
C LYS A 208 5.98 -15.01 -21.90
N SER A 209 5.47 -14.16 -21.04
CA SER A 209 4.27 -14.38 -20.24
C SER A 209 3.17 -13.48 -20.76
N GLU A 210 1.99 -14.02 -20.97
CA GLU A 210 0.81 -13.29 -21.45
C GLU A 210 -0.34 -13.48 -20.47
N LEU A 211 -1.00 -12.38 -20.10
CA LEU A 211 -2.25 -12.43 -19.35
C LEU A 211 -3.36 -12.85 -20.32
N VAL A 212 -4.03 -13.95 -20.02
CA VAL A 212 -5.18 -14.44 -20.77
C VAL A 212 -6.43 -14.40 -19.91
N GLN A 213 -7.57 -14.20 -20.54
CA GLN A 213 -8.87 -14.20 -19.87
C GLN A 213 -9.79 -15.19 -20.56
N TRP A 214 -10.62 -15.88 -19.79
CA TRP A 214 -11.67 -16.75 -20.30
C TRP A 214 -12.91 -16.67 -19.42
N THR A 215 -14.03 -17.10 -19.93
CA THR A 215 -15.25 -17.24 -19.15
C THR A 215 -15.32 -18.67 -18.62
N ASP A 216 -15.50 -18.85 -17.33
CA ASP A 216 -15.68 -20.14 -16.69
C ASP A 216 -17.08 -20.73 -16.94
N ALA A 217 -17.34 -21.93 -16.43
CA ALA A 217 -18.62 -22.63 -16.60
C ALA A 217 -19.82 -21.90 -15.95
N ASP A 218 -19.57 -21.06 -14.96
CA ASP A 218 -20.57 -20.30 -14.23
C ASP A 218 -20.78 -18.89 -14.81
N GLY A 219 -20.07 -18.55 -15.90
CA GLY A 219 -20.17 -17.26 -16.58
C GLY A 219 -19.27 -16.17 -15.98
N ASN A 220 -18.37 -16.48 -15.05
CA ASN A 220 -17.42 -15.52 -14.48
C ASN A 220 -16.19 -15.39 -15.37
N ILE A 221 -15.58 -14.20 -15.35
CA ILE A 221 -14.30 -13.98 -16.02
C ILE A 221 -13.17 -14.46 -15.11
N ALA A 222 -12.40 -15.41 -15.60
CA ALA A 222 -11.20 -15.92 -14.94
C ALA A 222 -9.95 -15.40 -15.67
N ASP A 223 -8.89 -15.13 -14.90
CA ASP A 223 -7.60 -14.68 -15.41
C ASP A 223 -6.55 -15.78 -15.22
N GLY A 224 -5.59 -15.87 -16.16
CA GLY A 224 -4.42 -16.72 -16.06
C GLY A 224 -3.20 -16.14 -16.75
N VAL A 225 -2.02 -16.69 -16.43
CA VAL A 225 -0.74 -16.30 -17.01
C VAL A 225 -0.02 -17.53 -17.52
#